data_586836ed309989df09ddcd16de714ea4
#
_entry.id   586836ed309989df09ddcd16de714ea4
#
_cell.length_a   1.000
_cell.length_b   1.000
_cell.length_c   1.000
_cell.angle_alpha   90.00
_cell.angle_beta   90.00
_cell.angle_gamma   90.00
#
_symmetry.space_group_name_H-M   'P 1'
#
loop_
_entity.id
_entity.type
_entity.pdbx_description
1 polymer ?
#
loop_
_entity_poly.entity_id
_entity_poly.type
_entity_poly.pdbx_seq_one_letter_code
_entity_poly.pdbx_strand_id
1 'polypeptide(L)'
;MELKHGFGGALAGMDMTWVTDRIAVGGGIWHERNMIEVAAAGVTHVIDMQIEFDDTRLAEPYGVRVLWNPTDDDFRTKPAALLQRGVDFALAALDEPGSKVFIHCAAGVHRAPMMALAVLRAMGWPLDEALETIAEKRDVVDFADVYVRSVEEFIKSYDGAGK
;
A
#
# COMPACT_ATOMS: atom_id res chain seq x y z
N MET A 1 -15.60 1.22 27.56
CA MET A 1 -15.54 0.72 26.93
C MET A 1 -15.13 0.64 26.38
N GLU A 2 -14.95 0.64 26.26
CA GLU A 2 -14.64 0.26 25.65
C GLU A 2 -14.26 0.03 24.89
N LEU A 3 -14.02 0.18 25.18
CA LEU A 3 -13.78 -0.17 24.35
C LEU A 3 -13.00 -0.23 23.73
N LYS A 4 -12.43 -0.18 23.86
CA LYS A 4 -11.92 -0.32 23.15
C LYS A 4 -11.53 -0.94 22.63
N HIS A 5 -11.61 -1.25 22.77
CA HIS A 5 -11.52 -1.97 22.02
C HIS A 5 -11.79 -2.62 21.42
N GLY A 6 -11.34 -2.98 21.59
CA GLY A 6 -11.75 -3.68 20.91
C GLY A 6 -12.65 -4.06 20.47
N PHE A 7 -13.14 -3.90 20.48
CA PHE A 7 -14.00 -3.90 19.97
C PHE A 7 -14.34 -3.68 19.21
N GLY A 8 -14.04 -3.83 19.87
CA GLY A 8 -14.86 -3.43 19.16
C GLY A 8 -14.62 -3.31 17.97
N GLY A 9 -14.07 -4.12 17.64
CA GLY A 9 -13.77 -4.11 16.28
C GLY A 9 -14.80 -3.43 15.43
N ALA A 10 -16.03 -3.67 15.71
CA ALA A 10 -17.09 -3.08 14.90
C ALA A 10 -17.01 -1.56 14.87
N LEU A 11 -16.47 -0.99 15.91
CA LEU A 11 -16.32 0.45 16.02
C LEU A 11 -14.94 0.93 15.62
N ALA A 12 -14.03 0.00 15.32
CA ALA A 12 -12.71 0.38 14.87
C ALA A 12 -12.81 0.94 13.47
N GLY A 13 -12.03 1.93 13.18
CA GLY A 13 -11.93 2.47 11.85
C GLY A 13 -11.15 1.54 10.94
N MET A 14 -11.00 1.96 9.71
CA MET A 14 -10.20 1.25 8.72
C MET A 14 -8.76 1.12 9.22
N ASP A 15 -8.18 -0.05 9.06
CA ASP A 15 -6.77 -0.29 9.40
C ASP A 15 -5.89 0.38 8.36
N MET A 16 -5.55 1.63 8.60
CA MET A 16 -4.81 2.45 7.66
C MET A 16 -3.86 3.36 8.42
N THR A 17 -2.59 3.36 8.01
CA THR A 17 -1.54 4.14 8.65
C THR A 17 -0.90 5.07 7.61
N TRP A 18 -0.87 6.36 7.86
CA TRP A 18 -0.18 7.31 7.00
C TRP A 18 1.32 7.20 7.27
N VAL A 19 2.08 6.79 6.25
CA VAL A 19 3.55 6.71 6.36
C VAL A 19 4.20 7.98 5.85
N THR A 20 3.55 8.68 4.94
CA THR A 20 3.88 10.06 4.58
C THR A 20 2.57 10.84 4.55
N ASP A 21 2.64 12.13 4.24
CA ASP A 21 1.41 12.95 4.12
C ASP A 21 0.49 12.46 3.02
N ARG A 22 1.01 11.71 2.06
CA ARG A 22 0.24 11.35 0.86
C ARG A 22 0.22 9.86 0.57
N ILE A 23 0.89 9.03 1.40
CA ILE A 23 0.93 7.59 1.20
C ILE A 23 0.57 6.90 2.49
N ALA A 24 -0.44 6.03 2.44
CA ALA A 24 -0.86 5.22 3.57
C ALA A 24 -0.69 3.75 3.25
N VAL A 25 -0.51 2.94 4.29
CA VAL A 25 -0.36 1.49 4.20
C VAL A 25 -1.34 0.85 5.17
N GLY A 26 -1.97 -0.24 4.80
CA GLY A 26 -2.89 -0.88 5.74
C GLY A 26 -3.44 -2.21 5.32
N GLY A 27 -4.46 -2.60 6.03
CA GLY A 27 -5.11 -3.89 5.89
C GLY A 27 -6.26 -3.89 4.91
N GLY A 28 -7.03 -4.98 4.93
CA GLY A 28 -7.97 -5.29 3.88
C GLY A 28 -9.16 -4.36 3.71
N ILE A 29 -9.53 -4.18 2.46
CA ILE A 29 -10.82 -3.58 2.11
C ILE A 29 -11.67 -4.76 1.62
N TRP A 30 -12.69 -5.12 2.40
CA TRP A 30 -13.52 -6.28 2.11
C TRP A 30 -14.97 -5.91 1.86
N HIS A 31 -15.39 -4.73 2.34
CA HIS A 31 -16.78 -4.29 2.31
C HIS A 31 -16.86 -2.83 1.93
N GLU A 32 -18.02 -2.42 1.47
CA GLU A 32 -18.26 -1.03 1.12
C GLU A 32 -17.92 -0.08 2.25
N ARG A 33 -18.23 -0.46 3.48
CA ARG A 33 -17.92 0.38 4.65
C ARG A 33 -16.44 0.71 4.74
N ASN A 34 -15.57 -0.26 4.44
CA ASN A 34 -14.13 -0.01 4.45
C ASN A 34 -13.77 1.07 3.43
N MET A 35 -14.34 0.96 2.22
CA MET A 35 -14.03 1.91 1.17
C MET A 35 -14.57 3.30 1.48
N ILE A 36 -15.73 3.38 2.12
CA ILE A 36 -16.29 4.67 2.54
C ILE A 36 -15.31 5.37 3.49
N GLU A 37 -14.74 4.63 4.45
CA GLU A 37 -13.80 5.22 5.39
C GLU A 37 -12.51 5.66 4.70
N VAL A 38 -12.04 4.86 3.75
CA VAL A 38 -10.84 5.19 2.97
C VAL A 38 -11.07 6.49 2.20
N ALA A 39 -12.20 6.60 1.52
CA ALA A 39 -12.54 7.80 0.77
C ALA A 39 -12.70 9.02 1.70
N ALA A 40 -13.33 8.81 2.86
CA ALA A 40 -13.54 9.88 3.83
C ALA A 40 -12.21 10.41 4.40
N ALA A 41 -11.18 9.57 4.42
CA ALA A 41 -9.85 9.97 4.88
C ALA A 41 -9.09 10.79 3.84
N GLY A 42 -9.66 10.99 2.66
CA GLY A 42 -9.04 11.80 1.61
C GLY A 42 -8.28 11.00 0.57
N VAL A 43 -8.32 9.68 0.64
CA VAL A 43 -7.65 8.82 -0.33
C VAL A 43 -8.33 8.96 -1.69
N THR A 44 -7.54 9.16 -2.72
CA THR A 44 -8.02 9.29 -4.11
C THR A 44 -7.66 8.08 -4.95
N HIS A 45 -6.63 7.34 -4.55
CA HIS A 45 -6.10 6.21 -5.30
C HIS A 45 -5.78 5.07 -4.35
N VAL A 46 -6.12 3.85 -4.73
CA VAL A 46 -5.88 2.65 -3.94
C VAL A 46 -5.07 1.66 -4.77
N ILE A 47 -4.04 1.08 -4.18
CA ILE A 47 -3.35 -0.07 -4.74
C ILE A 47 -3.74 -1.27 -3.88
N ASP A 48 -4.50 -2.18 -4.47
CA ASP A 48 -5.01 -3.37 -3.80
C ASP A 48 -4.12 -4.56 -4.15
N MET A 49 -3.32 -5.01 -3.19
CA MET A 49 -2.41 -6.15 -3.38
C MET A 49 -3.07 -7.48 -3.04
N GLN A 50 -4.35 -7.47 -2.70
CA GLN A 50 -5.06 -8.69 -2.31
C GLN A 50 -5.36 -9.58 -3.50
N ILE A 51 -4.75 -10.76 -3.55
CA ILE A 51 -5.20 -11.77 -4.48
C ILE A 51 -6.57 -12.30 -4.06
N GLU A 52 -6.87 -12.16 -2.78
CA GLU A 52 -8.10 -12.68 -2.17
C GLU A 52 -9.35 -11.92 -2.60
N PHE A 53 -9.22 -10.65 -2.99
CA PHE A 53 -10.40 -9.85 -3.28
C PHE A 53 -10.05 -8.59 -4.07
N ASP A 54 -10.75 -8.39 -5.19
CA ASP A 54 -10.62 -7.19 -6.02
C ASP A 54 -11.66 -6.16 -5.55
N ASP A 55 -11.19 -5.07 -4.94
CA ASP A 55 -12.09 -4.08 -4.37
C ASP A 55 -12.44 -2.92 -5.33
N THR A 56 -12.09 -3.06 -6.61
CA THR A 56 -12.34 -2.01 -7.61
C THR A 56 -13.80 -1.53 -7.60
N ARG A 57 -14.72 -2.48 -7.55
CA ARG A 57 -16.16 -2.14 -7.64
C ARG A 57 -16.65 -1.37 -6.42
N LEU A 58 -16.04 -1.61 -5.27
CA LEU A 58 -16.41 -0.90 -4.05
C LEU A 58 -16.04 0.58 -4.12
N ALA A 59 -15.06 0.92 -4.94
CA ALA A 59 -14.53 2.28 -5.04
C ALA A 59 -15.32 3.16 -6.00
N GLU A 60 -16.02 2.54 -6.96
CA GLU A 60 -16.68 3.28 -8.04
C GLU A 60 -17.63 4.37 -7.55
N PRO A 61 -18.51 4.12 -6.56
CA PRO A 61 -19.44 5.17 -6.13
C PRO A 61 -18.77 6.38 -5.50
N TYR A 62 -17.52 6.24 -5.07
CA TYR A 62 -16.82 7.28 -4.31
C TYR A 62 -15.75 8.00 -5.12
N GLY A 63 -15.61 7.66 -6.40
CA GLY A 63 -14.63 8.30 -7.27
C GLY A 63 -13.19 7.97 -6.94
N VAL A 64 -12.94 6.91 -6.17
CA VAL A 64 -11.59 6.46 -5.86
C VAL A 64 -11.13 5.55 -6.99
N ARG A 65 -9.92 5.78 -7.49
CA ARG A 65 -9.34 4.94 -8.53
C ARG A 65 -8.57 3.80 -7.90
N VAL A 66 -8.74 2.60 -8.44
CA VAL A 66 -8.10 1.40 -7.88
C VAL A 66 -7.24 0.72 -8.93
N LEU A 67 -6.04 0.37 -8.53
CA LEU A 67 -5.22 -0.60 -9.26
C LEU A 67 -5.30 -1.91 -8.48
N TRP A 68 -5.96 -2.92 -9.05
CA TRP A 68 -5.90 -4.26 -8.48
C TRP A 68 -4.60 -4.89 -8.97
N ASN A 69 -3.69 -5.12 -8.04
CA ASN A 69 -2.33 -5.58 -8.32
C ASN A 69 -2.06 -6.84 -7.50
N PRO A 70 -2.80 -7.92 -7.78
CA PRO A 70 -2.85 -9.07 -6.88
C PRO A 70 -1.54 -9.84 -6.83
N THR A 71 -1.19 -10.25 -5.62
CA THR A 71 -0.09 -11.17 -5.42
C THR A 71 -0.34 -11.97 -4.15
N ASP A 72 0.22 -13.16 -4.09
CA ASP A 72 0.08 -14.03 -2.94
C ASP A 72 1.13 -13.68 -1.89
N ASP A 73 0.81 -13.88 -0.63
CA ASP A 73 1.77 -13.66 0.46
C ASP A 73 2.50 -14.97 0.74
N ASP A 74 3.31 -15.40 -0.20
CA ASP A 74 3.93 -16.72 -0.22
C ASP A 74 5.43 -16.69 0.07
N PHE A 75 5.98 -15.53 0.37
CA PHE A 75 7.42 -15.35 0.67
C PHE A 75 8.32 -15.82 -0.46
N ARG A 76 7.87 -15.62 -1.70
CA ARG A 76 8.67 -15.91 -2.88
C ARG A 76 9.06 -14.60 -3.55
N THR A 77 10.08 -14.68 -4.40
CA THR A 77 10.51 -13.54 -5.21
C THR A 77 9.32 -13.00 -6.01
N LYS A 78 9.17 -11.70 -6.03
CA LYS A 78 8.09 -11.06 -6.78
C LYS A 78 8.62 -10.49 -8.09
N PRO A 79 7.84 -10.61 -9.16
CA PRO A 79 8.30 -10.15 -10.48
C PRO A 79 8.37 -8.63 -10.54
N ALA A 80 9.33 -8.13 -11.30
CA ALA A 80 9.50 -6.70 -11.49
C ALA A 80 8.22 -6.05 -12.07
N ALA A 81 7.50 -6.77 -12.92
CA ALA A 81 6.28 -6.23 -13.53
C ALA A 81 5.23 -5.87 -12.49
N LEU A 82 5.12 -6.67 -11.42
CA LEU A 82 4.18 -6.39 -10.33
C LEU A 82 4.52 -5.06 -9.66
N LEU A 83 5.80 -4.88 -9.34
CA LEU A 83 6.27 -3.67 -8.67
C LEU A 83 6.18 -2.47 -9.60
N GLN A 84 6.50 -2.66 -10.88
CA GLN A 84 6.42 -1.60 -11.87
C GLN A 84 4.99 -1.05 -12.00
N ARG A 85 3.99 -1.95 -12.05
CA ARG A 85 2.58 -1.51 -12.16
C ARG A 85 2.20 -0.63 -10.98
N GLY A 86 2.56 -1.05 -9.76
CA GLY A 86 2.23 -0.28 -8.56
C GLY A 86 2.95 1.05 -8.52
N VAL A 87 4.24 1.06 -8.85
CA VAL A 87 5.03 2.28 -8.87
C VAL A 87 4.49 3.27 -9.92
N ASP A 88 4.21 2.80 -11.12
CA ASP A 88 3.68 3.67 -12.18
C ASP A 88 2.36 4.30 -11.76
N PHE A 89 1.48 3.51 -11.17
CA PHE A 89 0.18 4.01 -10.72
C PHE A 89 0.35 5.04 -9.60
N ALA A 90 1.18 4.73 -8.62
CA ALA A 90 1.40 5.62 -7.48
C ALA A 90 2.04 6.93 -7.90
N LEU A 91 3.07 6.87 -8.74
CA LEU A 91 3.78 8.09 -9.14
C LEU A 91 2.89 8.97 -10.01
N ALA A 92 2.09 8.38 -10.90
CA ALA A 92 1.13 9.16 -11.68
C ALA A 92 0.10 9.83 -10.77
N ALA A 93 -0.38 9.12 -9.75
CA ALA A 93 -1.30 9.70 -8.79
C ALA A 93 -0.67 10.85 -8.03
N LEU A 94 0.56 10.64 -7.55
CA LEU A 94 1.25 11.66 -6.73
C LEU A 94 1.64 12.89 -7.54
N ASP A 95 1.66 12.77 -8.86
CA ASP A 95 1.89 13.90 -9.75
C ASP A 95 0.67 14.84 -9.81
N GLU A 96 -0.49 14.39 -9.37
CA GLU A 96 -1.71 15.20 -9.29
C GLU A 96 -1.76 15.88 -7.93
N PRO A 97 -1.84 17.20 -7.86
CA PRO A 97 -1.87 17.90 -6.57
C PRO A 97 -3.04 17.44 -5.71
N GLY A 98 -2.77 17.20 -4.44
CA GLY A 98 -3.80 16.80 -3.48
C GLY A 98 -4.15 15.33 -3.47
N SER A 99 -3.63 14.54 -4.41
CA SER A 99 -3.93 13.11 -4.45
C SER A 99 -3.25 12.39 -3.29
N LYS A 100 -3.90 11.34 -2.79
CA LYS A 100 -3.39 10.51 -1.71
C LYS A 100 -3.59 9.05 -2.07
N VAL A 101 -2.56 8.25 -1.84
CA VAL A 101 -2.52 6.85 -2.25
C VAL A 101 -2.56 5.95 -1.02
N PHE A 102 -3.46 4.97 -1.04
CA PHE A 102 -3.52 3.95 0.00
C PHE A 102 -3.11 2.61 -0.60
N ILE A 103 -2.09 1.99 -0.04
CA ILE A 103 -1.57 0.70 -0.48
C ILE A 103 -1.93 -0.33 0.57
N HIS A 104 -2.69 -1.35 0.18
CA HIS A 104 -3.15 -2.32 1.17
C HIS A 104 -3.08 -3.76 0.67
N CYS A 105 -3.12 -4.67 1.61
CA CYS A 105 -3.25 -6.09 1.38
C CYS A 105 -4.20 -6.62 2.47
N ALA A 106 -4.20 -7.92 2.75
CA ALA A 106 -5.17 -8.44 3.71
C ALA A 106 -4.89 -7.98 5.14
N ALA A 107 -3.63 -8.03 5.57
CA ALA A 107 -3.25 -7.68 6.94
C ALA A 107 -2.41 -6.41 7.05
N GLY A 108 -1.85 -5.94 5.94
CA GLY A 108 -0.99 -4.77 5.97
C GLY A 108 0.35 -5.02 6.66
N VAL A 109 0.83 -6.26 6.61
CA VAL A 109 2.05 -6.70 7.29
C VAL A 109 3.19 -6.95 6.31
N HIS A 110 2.92 -7.55 5.15
CA HIS A 110 3.95 -8.00 4.20
C HIS A 110 3.82 -7.40 2.80
N ARG A 111 2.71 -7.68 2.09
CA ARG A 111 2.59 -7.30 0.66
C ARG A 111 2.45 -5.80 0.46
N ALA A 112 1.64 -5.16 1.27
CA ALA A 112 1.44 -3.72 1.15
C ALA A 112 2.70 -2.95 1.56
N PRO A 113 3.37 -3.29 2.65
CA PRO A 113 4.65 -2.64 2.97
C PRO A 113 5.70 -2.82 1.88
N MET A 114 5.75 -4.01 1.25
CA MET A 114 6.66 -4.24 0.12
C MET A 114 6.38 -3.26 -1.01
N MET A 115 5.10 -3.11 -1.36
CA MET A 115 4.74 -2.21 -2.46
C MET A 115 5.03 -0.75 -2.10
N ALA A 116 4.75 -0.37 -0.85
CA ALA A 116 5.05 0.99 -0.37
C ALA A 116 6.56 1.25 -0.40
N LEU A 117 7.35 0.24 -0.03
CA LEU A 117 8.81 0.35 -0.10
C LEU A 117 9.25 0.61 -1.53
N ALA A 118 8.68 -0.13 -2.49
CA ALA A 118 9.02 0.06 -3.90
C ALA A 118 8.71 1.49 -4.35
N VAL A 119 7.57 2.02 -3.94
CA VAL A 119 7.17 3.39 -4.30
C VAL A 119 8.15 4.41 -3.71
N LEU A 120 8.48 4.31 -2.43
CA LEU A 120 9.41 5.24 -1.81
C LEU A 120 10.80 5.14 -2.45
N ARG A 121 11.25 3.93 -2.75
CA ARG A 121 12.53 3.74 -3.41
C ARG A 121 12.53 4.39 -4.79
N ALA A 122 11.46 4.23 -5.54
CA ALA A 122 11.33 4.84 -6.87
C ALA A 122 11.31 6.37 -6.78
N MET A 123 10.85 6.91 -5.66
CA MET A 123 10.87 8.36 -5.41
C MET A 123 12.25 8.86 -4.99
N GLY A 124 13.22 7.97 -4.81
CA GLY A 124 14.58 8.36 -4.47
C GLY A 124 14.95 8.22 -3.01
N TRP A 125 14.08 7.65 -2.19
CA TRP A 125 14.40 7.44 -0.77
C TRP A 125 15.48 6.39 -0.62
N PRO A 126 16.49 6.61 0.23
CA PRO A 126 17.44 5.55 0.57
C PRO A 126 16.73 4.37 1.22
N LEU A 127 17.21 3.17 0.99
CA LEU A 127 16.56 1.95 1.48
C LEU A 127 16.35 1.98 2.99
N ASP A 128 17.38 2.29 3.75
CA ASP A 128 17.30 2.27 5.21
C ASP A 128 16.28 3.29 5.73
N GLU A 129 16.24 4.47 5.13
CA GLU A 129 15.28 5.51 5.51
C GLU A 129 13.86 5.07 5.20
N ALA A 130 13.64 4.47 4.04
CA ALA A 130 12.31 4.02 3.64
C ALA A 130 11.81 2.91 4.57
N LEU A 131 12.66 1.91 4.85
CA LEU A 131 12.32 0.83 5.78
C LEU A 131 11.97 1.37 7.16
N GLU A 132 12.80 2.25 7.66
CA GLU A 132 12.65 2.81 9.00
C GLU A 132 11.39 3.64 9.12
N THR A 133 11.10 4.48 8.14
CA THR A 133 9.92 5.33 8.16
C THR A 133 8.64 4.51 8.19
N ILE A 134 8.56 3.49 7.33
CA ILE A 134 7.37 2.64 7.29
C ILE A 134 7.21 1.90 8.61
N ALA A 135 8.30 1.32 9.12
CA ALA A 135 8.25 0.52 10.33
C ALA A 135 7.91 1.36 11.57
N GLU A 136 8.42 2.58 11.63
CA GLU A 136 8.14 3.48 12.76
C GLU A 136 6.68 3.90 12.80
N LYS A 137 6.11 4.17 11.63
CA LYS A 137 4.72 4.63 11.56
C LYS A 137 3.76 3.48 11.76
N ARG A 138 4.10 2.30 11.25
CA ARG A 138 3.22 1.13 11.32
C ARG A 138 4.00 -0.04 11.91
N ASP A 139 3.89 -0.22 13.21
CA ASP A 139 4.75 -1.15 13.95
C ASP A 139 4.47 -2.64 13.70
N VAL A 140 3.34 -2.98 13.07
CA VAL A 140 3.04 -4.38 12.73
C VAL A 140 3.76 -4.85 11.47
N VAL A 141 4.40 -3.94 10.74
CA VAL A 141 5.06 -4.28 9.48
C VAL A 141 6.21 -5.26 9.72
N ASP A 142 6.28 -6.26 8.87
CA ASP A 142 7.36 -7.22 8.85
C ASP A 142 7.90 -7.27 7.43
N PHE A 143 9.13 -6.78 7.24
CA PHE A 143 9.75 -6.77 5.93
C PHE A 143 10.48 -8.09 5.73
N ALA A 144 9.83 -9.02 5.02
CA ALA A 144 10.48 -10.28 4.66
C ALA A 144 11.67 -10.02 3.74
N ASP A 145 12.79 -10.66 4.01
CA ASP A 145 14.02 -10.44 3.23
C ASP A 145 13.80 -10.64 1.74
N VAL A 146 13.02 -11.66 1.36
CA VAL A 146 12.77 -11.96 -0.06
C VAL A 146 12.02 -10.82 -0.72
N TYR A 147 11.14 -10.15 0.01
CA TYR A 147 10.38 -9.03 -0.54
C TYR A 147 11.27 -7.79 -0.68
N VAL A 148 12.11 -7.52 0.30
CA VAL A 148 13.06 -6.42 0.22
C VAL A 148 14.01 -6.64 -0.97
N ARG A 149 14.49 -7.87 -1.15
CA ARG A 149 15.36 -8.18 -2.29
C ARG A 149 14.64 -7.98 -3.60
N SER A 150 13.36 -8.38 -3.68
CA SER A 150 12.58 -8.18 -4.90
C SER A 150 12.49 -6.70 -5.25
N VAL A 151 12.24 -5.86 -4.24
CA VAL A 151 12.18 -4.42 -4.44
C VAL A 151 13.54 -3.89 -4.93
N GLU A 152 14.63 -4.29 -4.29
CA GLU A 152 15.95 -3.76 -4.66
C GLU A 152 16.38 -4.22 -6.05
N GLU A 153 16.04 -5.44 -6.45
CA GLU A 153 16.29 -5.89 -7.82
C GLU A 153 15.49 -5.07 -8.82
N PHE A 154 14.23 -4.79 -8.50
CA PHE A 154 13.39 -3.94 -9.33
C PHE A 154 13.99 -2.53 -9.45
N ILE A 155 14.45 -1.96 -8.34
CA ILE A 155 14.99 -0.61 -8.32
C ILE A 155 16.26 -0.50 -9.17
N LYS A 156 17.09 -1.53 -9.20
CA LYS A 156 18.27 -1.51 -10.07
C LYS A 156 17.87 -1.31 -11.53
N SER A 157 16.86 -2.05 -11.98
CA SER A 157 16.33 -1.95 -13.32
C SER A 157 15.63 -0.62 -13.55
N TYR A 158 14.85 -0.21 -12.58
CA TYR A 158 14.07 1.02 -12.65
C TYR A 158 14.98 2.24 -12.77
N ASP A 159 16.00 2.31 -11.90
CA ASP A 159 16.95 3.42 -11.94
C ASP A 159 17.69 3.45 -13.28
N GLY A 160 18.09 2.28 -13.78
CA GLY A 160 18.74 2.19 -15.07
C GLY A 160 17.84 2.66 -16.19
N ALA A 161 16.59 2.27 -16.18
CA ALA A 161 15.63 2.65 -17.20
C ALA A 161 15.23 4.12 -17.07
N GLY A 162 15.18 4.63 -15.84
CA GLY A 162 14.75 6.01 -15.58
C GLY A 162 15.83 7.05 -15.85
N LYS A 163 17.04 6.60 -16.08
CA LYS A 163 18.15 7.51 -16.39
C LYS A 163 18.39 7.57 -17.89
#